data_fc529a6c7ea696c744bc64cf77a8d337
#
_entry.id   fc529a6c7ea696c744bc64cf77a8d337
#
_cell.length_a   1.000
_cell.length_b   1.000
_cell.length_c   1.000
_cell.angle_alpha   90.00
_cell.angle_beta   90.00
_cell.angle_gamma   90.00
#
_symmetry.space_group_name_H-M   'P 1'
#
loop_
_entity.id
_entity.type
_entity.pdbx_description
1 polymer ?
#
loop_
_entity_poly.entity_id
_entity_poly.type
_entity_poly.pdbx_seq_one_letter_code
_entity_poly.pdbx_strand_id
1 'polypeptide(L)'
;RIEQLTTLENVKSDTLKIFLTSHDNFYWDEKNLNVVETEDGEHKLISNVEMGVARSHDSQYHLKIIKRASARSFKEARGSVENILYQYSVDSEHVQLDQYFKISSHYPYQKQSIELILFVPTGKAVYLDESLKYFIYDIKNTTNTHDYKMVGHNWTMGDDGLFNEFFKNKSSMNKTKKIKFIEFGDEDEDAMEELEIQKKVLIEKQ
;
A
#
# COMPACT_ATOMS: atom_id res chain seq x y z
N ARG A 1 7.89 15.42 14.82
CA ARG A 1 7.61 14.00 14.56
C ARG A 1 7.23 13.32 15.87
N ILE A 2 6.14 12.61 15.89
CA ILE A 2 5.69 11.73 16.98
C ILE A 2 5.47 10.34 16.40
N GLU A 3 5.93 9.30 17.11
CA GLU A 3 5.79 7.91 16.71
C GLU A 3 5.04 7.13 17.78
N GLN A 4 4.14 6.28 17.34
CA GLN A 4 3.41 5.33 18.18
C GLN A 4 3.53 3.95 17.56
N LEU A 5 3.95 2.96 18.35
CA LEU A 5 3.98 1.55 17.97
C LEU A 5 2.92 0.82 18.79
N THR A 6 2.05 0.08 18.13
CA THR A 6 1.01 -0.73 18.77
C THR A 6 1.14 -2.17 18.31
N THR A 7 1.22 -3.10 19.26
CA THR A 7 1.14 -4.53 18.98
C THR A 7 -0.32 -4.91 18.75
N LEU A 8 -0.58 -5.66 17.68
CA LEU A 8 -1.93 -6.07 17.30
C LEU A 8 -2.27 -7.42 17.95
N GLU A 9 -2.39 -7.46 19.28
CA GLU A 9 -2.56 -8.68 20.08
C GLU A 9 -3.84 -9.47 19.74
N ASN A 10 -4.86 -8.79 19.23
CA ASN A 10 -6.14 -9.39 18.84
C ASN A 10 -6.06 -10.17 17.53
N VAL A 11 -5.04 -9.95 16.71
CA VAL A 11 -4.88 -10.63 15.42
C VAL A 11 -4.46 -12.07 15.63
N LYS A 12 -5.32 -13.01 15.22
CA LYS A 12 -5.11 -14.45 15.34
C LYS A 12 -4.94 -15.13 13.98
N SER A 13 -5.29 -14.44 12.91
CA SER A 13 -5.25 -14.96 11.55
C SER A 13 -3.81 -15.08 11.02
N ASP A 14 -3.58 -16.11 10.20
CA ASP A 14 -2.35 -16.20 9.41
C ASP A 14 -2.31 -15.23 8.25
N THR A 15 -3.48 -14.72 7.84
CA THR A 15 -3.61 -13.69 6.81
C THR A 15 -4.41 -12.51 7.37
N LEU A 16 -3.76 -11.36 7.50
CA LEU A 16 -4.37 -10.11 7.94
C LEU A 16 -4.90 -9.33 6.73
N LYS A 17 -6.19 -9.02 6.70
CA LYS A 17 -6.81 -8.22 5.64
C LYS A 17 -6.75 -6.74 5.99
N ILE A 18 -6.30 -5.92 5.04
CA ILE A 18 -6.15 -4.48 5.21
C ILE A 18 -6.98 -3.77 4.16
N PHE A 19 -7.80 -2.82 4.60
CA PHE A 19 -8.67 -2.03 3.72
C PHE A 19 -8.92 -0.63 4.30
N LEU A 20 -9.37 0.28 3.45
CA LEU A 20 -9.75 1.63 3.87
C LEU A 20 -11.21 1.67 4.30
N THR A 21 -11.50 2.54 5.26
CA THR A 21 -12.88 2.89 5.62
C THR A 21 -13.55 3.52 4.41
N SER A 22 -14.73 2.99 4.01
CA SER A 22 -15.57 3.61 3.00
C SER A 22 -16.24 4.86 3.57
N HIS A 23 -16.02 6.00 2.95
CA HIS A 23 -16.72 7.25 3.26
C HIS A 23 -17.56 7.63 2.05
N ASP A 24 -18.82 7.30 2.07
CA ASP A 24 -19.77 7.44 0.95
C ASP A 24 -19.97 8.88 0.44
N ASN A 25 -19.45 9.88 1.14
CA ASN A 25 -19.69 11.31 0.87
C ASN A 25 -18.44 12.11 0.50
N PHE A 26 -17.29 11.48 0.28
CA PHE A 26 -16.09 12.21 -0.10
C PHE A 26 -15.79 12.09 -1.58
N TYR A 27 -16.27 13.05 -2.37
CA TYR A 27 -15.75 13.31 -3.71
C TYR A 27 -14.41 14.05 -3.57
N TRP A 28 -13.32 13.35 -3.78
CA TRP A 28 -12.04 13.99 -4.06
C TRP A 28 -12.18 14.68 -5.43
N ASP A 29 -12.33 16.00 -5.44
CA ASP A 29 -12.21 16.77 -6.68
C ASP A 29 -10.79 16.54 -7.20
N GLU A 30 -10.67 16.21 -8.51
CA GLU A 30 -9.42 15.93 -9.22
C GLU A 30 -8.37 17.06 -9.15
N LYS A 31 -8.69 18.16 -8.47
CA LYS A 31 -7.87 19.36 -8.34
C LYS A 31 -6.88 19.38 -7.18
N ASN A 32 -6.43 18.24 -6.66
CA ASN A 32 -5.35 18.18 -5.65
C ASN A 32 -5.63 18.87 -4.29
N LEU A 33 -6.88 18.95 -3.85
CA LEU A 33 -7.18 19.46 -2.52
C LEU A 33 -6.94 18.35 -1.48
N ASN A 34 -5.73 18.33 -0.92
CA ASN A 34 -5.38 17.43 0.20
C ASN A 34 -6.03 17.86 1.52
N VAL A 35 -6.85 18.92 1.53
CA VAL A 35 -7.44 19.50 2.73
C VAL A 35 -8.87 19.91 2.45
N VAL A 36 -9.83 19.37 3.19
CA VAL A 36 -11.27 19.70 3.10
C VAL A 36 -11.79 20.00 4.51
N GLU A 37 -12.58 21.07 4.67
CA GLU A 37 -13.25 21.35 5.94
C GLU A 37 -14.48 20.47 6.10
N THR A 38 -14.73 20.02 7.34
CA THR A 38 -15.96 19.28 7.68
C THR A 38 -17.17 20.21 7.63
N GLU A 39 -18.37 19.66 7.41
CA GLU A 39 -19.62 20.45 7.29
C GLU A 39 -19.89 21.28 8.55
N ASP A 40 -19.50 20.80 9.73
CA ASP A 40 -19.63 21.51 11.00
C ASP A 40 -18.59 22.64 11.18
N GLY A 41 -17.58 22.73 10.28
CA GLY A 41 -16.50 23.69 10.34
C GLY A 41 -15.50 23.48 11.50
N GLU A 42 -15.64 22.41 12.27
CA GLU A 42 -14.78 22.15 13.45
C GLU A 42 -13.44 21.54 13.09
N HIS A 43 -13.39 20.80 11.97
CA HIS A 43 -12.18 20.05 11.56
C HIS A 43 -11.82 20.25 10.09
N LYS A 44 -10.56 20.01 9.81
CA LYS A 44 -10.03 19.83 8.44
C LYS A 44 -9.65 18.37 8.26
N LEU A 45 -10.11 17.77 7.16
CA LEU A 45 -9.73 16.43 6.72
C LEU A 45 -8.52 16.54 5.78
N ILE A 46 -7.51 15.73 6.02
CA ILE A 46 -6.27 15.78 5.25
C ILE A 46 -5.93 14.36 4.76
N SER A 47 -5.79 14.20 3.44
CA SER A 47 -5.52 12.91 2.79
C SER A 47 -4.04 12.54 2.70
N ASN A 48 -3.15 13.28 3.35
CA ASN A 48 -1.72 13.01 3.33
C ASN A 48 -1.34 11.87 4.28
N VAL A 49 -1.84 10.67 3.96
CA VAL A 49 -1.60 9.41 4.68
C VAL A 49 -1.07 8.39 3.68
N GLU A 50 0.01 7.72 4.02
CA GLU A 50 0.61 6.64 3.23
C GLU A 50 0.93 5.44 4.12
N MET A 51 0.92 4.23 3.55
CA MET A 51 1.21 2.99 4.27
C MET A 51 2.27 2.17 3.57
N GLY A 52 3.27 1.77 4.36
CA GLY A 52 4.24 0.75 4.00
C GLY A 52 4.04 -0.56 4.76
N VAL A 53 4.67 -1.61 4.28
CA VAL A 53 4.71 -2.92 4.96
C VAL A 53 6.17 -3.33 5.17
N ALA A 54 6.49 -3.77 6.37
CA ALA A 54 7.82 -4.22 6.74
C ALA A 54 7.78 -5.55 7.49
N ARG A 55 8.91 -6.24 7.58
CA ARG A 55 9.02 -7.47 8.36
C ARG A 55 9.03 -7.14 9.85
N SER A 56 8.24 -7.87 10.64
CA SER A 56 8.30 -7.83 12.09
C SER A 56 9.59 -8.48 12.61
N HIS A 57 10.09 -7.97 13.73
CA HIS A 57 11.24 -8.55 14.43
C HIS A 57 10.88 -9.72 15.33
N ASP A 58 9.59 -9.93 15.56
CA ASP A 58 9.03 -11.01 16.38
C ASP A 58 7.89 -11.73 15.64
N SER A 59 7.15 -12.57 16.35
CA SER A 59 6.04 -13.36 15.81
C SER A 59 4.69 -12.62 15.81
N GLN A 60 4.68 -11.31 16.12
CA GLN A 60 3.45 -10.53 16.23
C GLN A 60 3.35 -9.47 15.14
N TYR A 61 2.10 -9.13 14.77
CA TYR A 61 1.83 -7.98 13.93
C TYR A 61 1.93 -6.70 14.78
N HIS A 62 2.51 -5.64 14.20
CA HIS A 62 2.52 -4.31 14.82
C HIS A 62 2.12 -3.26 13.79
N LEU A 63 1.45 -2.21 14.28
CA LEU A 63 1.18 -1.02 13.49
C LEU A 63 1.94 0.16 14.08
N LYS A 64 2.81 0.76 13.29
CA LYS A 64 3.52 1.99 13.64
C LYS A 64 2.86 3.17 12.93
N ILE A 65 2.53 4.19 13.69
CA ILE A 65 1.96 5.44 13.21
C ILE A 65 2.99 6.53 13.44
N ILE A 66 3.41 7.20 12.38
CA ILE A 66 4.37 8.30 12.42
C ILE A 66 3.66 9.56 11.96
N LYS A 67 3.44 10.48 12.89
CA LYS A 67 2.83 11.79 12.63
C LYS A 67 3.92 12.84 12.43
N ARG A 68 3.83 13.64 11.36
CA ARG A 68 4.77 14.71 11.04
C ARG A 68 4.05 16.02 10.81
N ALA A 69 4.73 17.13 11.09
CA ALA A 69 4.35 18.47 10.70
C ALA A 69 5.60 19.33 10.52
N SER A 70 5.48 20.40 9.73
CA SER A 70 6.53 21.42 9.54
C SER A 70 5.97 22.77 9.99
N ALA A 71 6.75 23.51 10.82
CA ALA A 71 6.37 24.86 11.26
C ALA A 71 7.62 25.72 11.42
N ARG A 72 7.43 27.02 11.68
CA ARG A 72 8.53 27.98 11.84
C ARG A 72 9.34 27.77 13.13
N SER A 73 8.74 27.17 14.15
CA SER A 73 9.40 26.86 15.40
C SER A 73 9.13 25.43 15.83
N PHE A 74 10.00 24.86 16.65
CA PHE A 74 9.85 23.51 17.22
C PHE A 74 8.58 23.40 18.08
N LYS A 75 8.22 24.44 18.82
CA LYS A 75 7.00 24.49 19.65
C LYS A 75 5.74 24.42 18.81
N GLU A 76 5.68 25.18 17.71
CA GLU A 76 4.54 25.15 16.78
C GLU A 76 4.44 23.81 16.07
N ALA A 77 5.56 23.25 15.58
CA ALA A 77 5.57 21.96 14.93
C ALA A 77 5.09 20.85 15.86
N ARG A 78 5.48 20.88 17.13
CA ARG A 78 5.03 19.92 18.14
C ARG A 78 3.52 20.04 18.39
N GLY A 79 2.99 21.25 18.60
CA GLY A 79 1.55 21.46 18.76
C GLY A 79 0.77 20.98 17.54
N SER A 80 1.27 21.24 16.32
CA SER A 80 0.64 20.77 15.08
C SER A 80 0.59 19.27 14.95
N VAL A 81 1.61 18.54 15.40
CA VAL A 81 1.62 17.06 15.38
C VAL A 81 0.69 16.49 16.43
N GLU A 82 0.64 17.08 17.65
CA GLU A 82 -0.24 16.66 18.75
C GLU A 82 -1.73 16.79 18.39
N ASN A 83 -2.09 17.74 17.51
CA ASN A 83 -3.45 17.95 17.01
C ASN A 83 -3.88 17.00 15.89
N ILE A 84 -3.02 16.13 15.42
CA ILE A 84 -3.39 15.12 14.41
C ILE A 84 -4.22 14.02 15.07
N LEU A 85 -5.49 13.90 14.66
CA LEU A 85 -6.39 12.81 15.06
C LEU A 85 -6.51 11.82 13.92
N TYR A 86 -6.04 10.59 14.13
CA TYR A 86 -6.11 9.51 13.16
C TYR A 86 -6.85 8.33 13.75
N GLN A 87 -7.77 7.74 12.99
CA GLN A 87 -8.59 6.63 13.41
C GLN A 87 -8.27 5.38 12.59
N TYR A 88 -8.31 4.25 13.24
CA TYR A 88 -8.23 2.91 12.65
C TYR A 88 -8.89 1.91 13.60
N SER A 89 -9.28 0.77 13.09
CA SER A 89 -9.78 -0.34 13.90
C SER A 89 -9.08 -1.65 13.55
N VAL A 90 -8.98 -2.53 14.54
CA VAL A 90 -8.33 -3.83 14.41
C VAL A 90 -9.20 -4.88 15.07
N ASP A 91 -9.50 -5.95 14.36
CA ASP A 91 -10.12 -7.16 14.90
C ASP A 91 -9.19 -8.37 14.73
N SER A 92 -9.72 -9.59 14.83
CA SER A 92 -8.91 -10.82 14.74
C SER A 92 -8.33 -11.10 13.35
N GLU A 93 -8.88 -10.49 12.29
CA GLU A 93 -8.54 -10.79 10.90
C GLU A 93 -8.38 -9.54 10.03
N HIS A 94 -8.80 -8.36 10.54
CA HIS A 94 -8.88 -7.14 9.75
C HIS A 94 -8.17 -5.97 10.42
N VAL A 95 -7.56 -5.13 9.58
CA VAL A 95 -7.16 -3.76 9.91
C VAL A 95 -7.89 -2.83 8.95
N GLN A 96 -8.74 -2.00 9.51
CA GLN A 96 -9.46 -0.95 8.78
C GLN A 96 -8.79 0.38 9.09
N LEU A 97 -8.36 1.09 8.06
CA LEU A 97 -7.63 2.35 8.15
C LEU A 97 -8.46 3.50 7.60
N ASP A 98 -8.39 4.66 8.22
CA ASP A 98 -8.96 5.87 7.64
C ASP A 98 -8.09 6.39 6.49
N GLN A 99 -8.73 6.85 5.42
CA GLN A 99 -8.06 7.43 4.26
C GLN A 99 -7.46 8.81 4.57
N TYR A 100 -7.92 9.47 5.63
CA TYR A 100 -7.49 10.80 6.03
C TYR A 100 -7.35 10.89 7.55
N PHE A 101 -6.71 11.93 8.00
CA PHE A 101 -6.70 12.34 9.40
C PHE A 101 -7.39 13.69 9.58
N LYS A 102 -7.76 14.00 10.83
CA LYS A 102 -8.39 15.25 11.22
C LYS A 102 -7.42 16.16 11.96
N ILE A 103 -7.53 17.46 11.74
CA ILE A 103 -6.98 18.49 12.60
C ILE A 103 -8.10 19.49 12.90
N SER A 104 -8.04 20.17 14.06
CA SER A 104 -9.00 21.24 14.35
C SER A 104 -8.85 22.38 13.34
N SER A 105 -9.98 22.97 12.90
CA SER A 105 -10.01 24.09 11.95
C SER A 105 -9.27 25.33 12.45
N HIS A 106 -9.12 25.48 13.77
CA HIS A 106 -8.36 26.57 14.38
C HIS A 106 -6.86 26.49 14.14
N TYR A 107 -6.34 25.31 13.72
CA TYR A 107 -4.93 25.14 13.43
C TYR A 107 -4.66 25.29 11.94
N PRO A 108 -3.59 26.03 11.55
CA PRO A 108 -3.20 26.12 10.17
C PRO A 108 -2.72 24.76 9.64
N TYR A 109 -2.97 24.50 8.36
CA TYR A 109 -2.32 23.38 7.68
C TYR A 109 -0.83 23.67 7.56
N GLN A 110 0.01 22.83 8.16
CA GLN A 110 1.45 22.96 8.23
C GLN A 110 2.15 21.71 7.66
N LYS A 111 1.69 21.26 6.49
CA LYS A 111 2.20 20.05 5.82
C LYS A 111 2.18 18.84 6.74
N GLN A 112 1.11 18.69 7.53
CA GLN A 112 0.93 17.50 8.34
C GLN A 112 0.83 16.27 7.44
N SER A 113 1.40 15.16 7.90
CA SER A 113 1.34 13.87 7.23
C SER A 113 1.35 12.73 8.24
N ILE A 114 0.81 11.59 7.80
CA ILE A 114 0.90 10.32 8.53
C ILE A 114 1.57 9.29 7.63
N GLU A 115 2.54 8.60 8.19
CA GLU A 115 3.10 7.38 7.64
C GLU A 115 2.73 6.22 8.55
N LEU A 116 2.10 5.21 7.96
CA LEU A 116 1.75 3.96 8.62
C LEU A 116 2.75 2.89 8.19
N ILE A 117 3.24 2.10 9.12
CA ILE A 117 4.07 0.94 8.81
C ILE A 117 3.46 -0.28 9.50
N LEU A 118 2.95 -1.21 8.69
CA LEU A 118 2.50 -2.50 9.20
C LEU A 118 3.68 -3.47 9.23
N PHE A 119 4.03 -3.94 10.41
CA PHE A 119 5.01 -4.99 10.60
C PHE A 119 4.33 -6.35 10.57
N VAL A 120 4.79 -7.22 9.67
CA VAL A 120 4.23 -8.55 9.41
C VAL A 120 5.25 -9.61 9.81
N PRO A 121 4.88 -10.60 10.62
CA PRO A 121 5.78 -11.70 10.97
C PRO A 121 6.17 -12.54 9.74
N THR A 122 7.40 -13.06 9.75
CA THR A 122 7.84 -14.00 8.72
C THR A 122 6.92 -15.22 8.68
N GLY A 123 6.51 -15.64 7.48
CA GLY A 123 5.58 -16.75 7.25
C GLY A 123 4.10 -16.37 7.34
N LYS A 124 3.76 -15.19 7.89
CA LYS A 124 2.39 -14.68 7.90
C LYS A 124 2.12 -13.87 6.62
N ALA A 125 0.84 -13.68 6.31
CA ALA A 125 0.40 -13.01 5.09
C ALA A 125 -0.43 -11.75 5.36
N VAL A 126 -0.48 -10.88 4.36
CA VAL A 126 -1.42 -9.76 4.29
C VAL A 126 -2.19 -9.82 2.98
N TYR A 127 -3.49 -9.59 3.05
CA TYR A 127 -4.31 -9.28 1.88
C TYR A 127 -4.43 -7.76 1.77
N LEU A 128 -3.96 -7.21 0.66
CA LEU A 128 -4.05 -5.78 0.36
C LEU A 128 -5.30 -5.55 -0.48
N ASP A 129 -6.33 -4.95 0.13
CA ASP A 129 -7.58 -4.67 -0.56
C ASP A 129 -7.42 -3.64 -1.70
N GLU A 130 -8.30 -3.69 -2.71
CA GLU A 130 -8.30 -2.76 -3.85
C GLU A 130 -8.41 -1.29 -3.44
N SER A 131 -9.05 -1.00 -2.31
CA SER A 131 -9.18 0.35 -1.74
C SER A 131 -7.82 1.00 -1.44
N LEU A 132 -6.77 0.19 -1.23
CA LEU A 132 -5.42 0.64 -0.88
C LEU A 132 -4.60 1.12 -2.09
N LYS A 133 -5.10 1.05 -3.31
CA LYS A 133 -4.36 1.24 -4.57
C LYS A 133 -3.49 2.52 -4.64
N TYR A 134 -3.95 3.61 -4.03
CA TYR A 134 -3.25 4.89 -4.00
C TYR A 134 -2.83 5.30 -2.59
N PHE A 135 -2.94 4.38 -1.65
CA PHE A 135 -2.65 4.58 -0.24
C PHE A 135 -1.35 3.90 0.20
N ILE A 136 -0.99 2.81 -0.49
CA ILE A 136 0.26 2.09 -0.24
C ILE A 136 1.41 2.69 -1.04
N TYR A 137 2.59 2.73 -0.41
CA TYR A 137 3.78 3.34 -1.00
C TYR A 137 5.05 2.59 -0.63
N ASP A 138 5.92 2.35 -1.63
CA ASP A 138 7.25 1.76 -1.53
C ASP A 138 7.30 0.42 -0.77
N ILE A 139 6.34 -0.48 -1.06
CA ILE A 139 6.28 -1.79 -0.43
C ILE A 139 7.34 -2.73 -1.03
N LYS A 140 8.32 -3.11 -0.19
CA LYS A 140 9.37 -4.04 -0.60
C LYS A 140 8.80 -5.44 -0.87
N ASN A 141 9.01 -5.94 -2.10
CA ASN A 141 8.59 -7.27 -2.50
C ASN A 141 9.64 -7.95 -3.39
N THR A 142 9.68 -9.28 -3.38
CA THR A 142 10.72 -10.08 -4.05
C THR A 142 10.61 -10.10 -5.57
N THR A 143 9.47 -9.68 -6.12
CA THR A 143 9.20 -9.70 -7.58
C THR A 143 9.32 -8.32 -8.22
N ASN A 144 9.66 -7.29 -7.44
CA ASN A 144 9.69 -5.89 -7.86
C ASN A 144 8.37 -5.45 -8.53
N THR A 145 7.26 -5.93 -7.97
CA THR A 145 5.92 -5.58 -8.41
C THR A 145 5.58 -4.18 -7.90
N HIS A 146 5.09 -3.31 -8.77
CA HIS A 146 4.64 -1.97 -8.38
C HIS A 146 3.46 -2.02 -7.41
N ASP A 147 3.41 -1.12 -6.44
CA ASP A 147 2.42 -1.09 -5.36
C ASP A 147 0.98 -1.18 -5.87
N TYR A 148 0.61 -0.38 -6.89
CA TYR A 148 -0.73 -0.39 -7.48
C TYR A 148 -1.17 -1.73 -8.10
N LYS A 149 -0.22 -2.67 -8.32
CA LYS A 149 -0.48 -4.05 -8.78
C LYS A 149 -0.47 -5.05 -7.65
N MET A 150 -0.12 -4.64 -6.45
CA MET A 150 -0.09 -5.50 -5.27
C MET A 150 -1.46 -5.66 -4.64
N VAL A 151 -2.39 -4.72 -4.87
CA VAL A 151 -3.75 -4.76 -4.34
C VAL A 151 -4.57 -5.90 -4.96
N GLY A 152 -5.60 -6.37 -4.26
CA GLY A 152 -6.41 -7.52 -4.64
C GLY A 152 -5.73 -8.88 -4.41
N HIS A 153 -4.55 -8.92 -3.79
CA HIS A 153 -3.76 -10.14 -3.65
C HIS A 153 -3.26 -10.38 -2.23
N ASN A 154 -3.03 -11.68 -1.92
CA ASN A 154 -2.33 -12.10 -0.70
C ASN A 154 -0.82 -12.02 -0.91
N TRP A 155 -0.12 -11.49 0.07
CA TRP A 155 1.34 -11.38 0.10
C TRP A 155 1.88 -11.98 1.38
N THR A 156 2.77 -12.95 1.27
CA THR A 156 3.41 -13.59 2.44
C THR A 156 4.73 -12.89 2.75
N MET A 157 5.00 -12.66 4.02
CA MET A 157 6.26 -12.07 4.47
C MET A 157 7.36 -13.13 4.49
N GLY A 158 8.37 -12.92 3.68
CA GLY A 158 9.61 -13.70 3.66
C GLY A 158 10.79 -12.93 4.26
N ASP A 159 11.98 -13.54 4.18
CA ASP A 159 13.20 -12.90 4.69
C ASP A 159 13.62 -11.66 3.90
N ASP A 160 13.37 -11.66 2.58
CA ASP A 160 13.75 -10.58 1.67
C ASP A 160 12.62 -9.60 1.36
N GLY A 161 11.46 -9.74 1.99
CA GLY A 161 10.26 -8.92 1.76
C GLY A 161 9.04 -9.75 1.40
N LEU A 162 7.97 -9.07 1.01
CA LEU A 162 6.73 -9.71 0.59
C LEU A 162 6.92 -10.52 -0.70
N PHE A 163 6.32 -11.70 -0.75
CA PHE A 163 6.28 -12.50 -1.97
C PHE A 163 4.87 -13.03 -2.26
N ASN A 164 4.60 -13.27 -3.54
CA ASN A 164 3.39 -13.91 -4.02
C ASN A 164 3.76 -14.86 -5.17
N GLU A 165 3.34 -16.11 -5.09
CA GLU A 165 3.71 -17.17 -6.04
C GLU A 165 3.24 -16.88 -7.48
N PHE A 166 2.08 -16.24 -7.64
CA PHE A 166 1.57 -15.85 -8.96
C PHE A 166 2.52 -14.89 -9.69
N PHE A 167 3.00 -13.86 -8.98
CA PHE A 167 3.92 -12.87 -9.55
C PHE A 167 5.33 -13.44 -9.77
N LYS A 168 5.77 -14.36 -8.91
CA LYS A 168 7.05 -15.07 -9.04
C LYS A 168 7.10 -15.88 -10.34
N ASN A 169 6.04 -16.65 -10.64
CA ASN A 169 5.95 -17.44 -11.85
C ASN A 169 5.90 -16.56 -13.13
N LYS A 170 5.18 -15.45 -13.08
CA LYS A 170 5.12 -14.49 -14.20
C LYS A 170 6.47 -13.82 -14.47
N SER A 171 7.25 -13.52 -13.44
CA SER A 171 8.59 -12.96 -13.57
C SER A 171 9.58 -13.94 -14.19
N SER A 172 9.52 -15.23 -13.82
CA SER A 172 10.36 -16.28 -14.42
C SER A 172 10.00 -16.56 -15.89
N MET A 173 8.72 -16.57 -16.23
CA MET A 173 8.28 -16.72 -17.64
C MET A 173 8.76 -15.57 -18.52
N ASN A 174 8.75 -14.32 -18.01
CA ASN A 174 9.25 -13.18 -18.77
C ASN A 174 10.79 -13.21 -18.95
N LYS A 175 11.53 -13.72 -17.96
CA LYS A 175 12.98 -13.92 -18.09
C LYS A 175 13.29 -14.99 -19.16
N THR A 176 12.58 -16.10 -19.17
CA THR A 176 12.75 -17.17 -20.16
C THR A 176 12.42 -16.70 -21.59
N LYS A 177 11.36 -15.89 -21.76
CA LYS A 177 11.05 -15.27 -23.04
C LYS A 177 12.16 -14.31 -23.51
N LYS A 178 12.70 -13.48 -22.60
CA LYS A 178 13.78 -12.53 -22.94
C LYS A 178 15.08 -13.24 -23.31
N ILE A 179 15.40 -14.37 -22.67
CA ILE A 179 16.57 -15.20 -23.02
C ILE A 179 16.39 -15.84 -24.39
N LYS A 180 15.20 -16.38 -24.69
CA LYS A 180 14.93 -16.91 -26.06
C LYS A 180 15.05 -15.85 -27.15
N PHE A 181 14.63 -14.61 -26.90
CA PHE A 181 14.81 -13.50 -27.87
C PHE A 181 16.27 -13.08 -28.08
N ILE A 182 17.14 -13.36 -27.12
CA ILE A 182 18.58 -13.05 -27.23
C ILE A 182 19.34 -14.19 -27.92
N GLU A 183 18.86 -15.44 -27.81
CA GLU A 183 19.46 -16.62 -28.47
C GLU A 183 19.09 -16.78 -29.94
N PHE A 184 17.96 -16.24 -30.38
CA PHE A 184 17.60 -16.17 -31.80
C PHE A 184 18.03 -14.79 -32.33
N GLY A 185 19.28 -14.68 -32.79
CA GLY A 185 19.78 -13.53 -33.53
C GLY A 185 18.98 -13.30 -34.81
N ASP A 186 19.10 -12.09 -35.36
CA ASP A 186 18.35 -11.42 -36.44
C ASP A 186 18.22 -12.17 -37.80
N GLU A 187 18.11 -13.49 -37.83
CA GLU A 187 18.16 -14.25 -39.11
C GLU A 187 16.95 -15.18 -39.37
N ASP A 188 15.79 -15.02 -38.80
CA ASP A 188 14.62 -15.84 -39.18
C ASP A 188 13.29 -15.06 -39.09
N GLU A 189 13.00 -14.27 -40.16
CA GLU A 189 11.66 -13.69 -40.38
C GLU A 189 10.55 -14.77 -40.49
N ASP A 190 10.87 -15.96 -40.98
CA ASP A 190 9.95 -17.09 -41.15
C ASP A 190 9.44 -17.67 -39.79
N ALA A 191 10.29 -17.63 -38.75
CA ALA A 191 9.91 -18.11 -37.42
C ALA A 191 8.92 -17.19 -36.70
N MET A 192 8.87 -15.92 -37.05
CA MET A 192 7.93 -14.95 -36.51
C MET A 192 6.52 -15.15 -37.06
N GLU A 193 6.37 -15.58 -38.30
CA GLU A 193 5.06 -15.82 -38.92
C GLU A 193 4.39 -17.08 -38.34
N GLU A 194 5.15 -18.15 -38.05
CA GLU A 194 4.63 -19.35 -37.39
C GLU A 194 4.15 -19.07 -35.94
N LEU A 195 4.81 -18.18 -35.21
CA LEU A 195 4.43 -17.81 -33.84
C LEU A 195 3.16 -16.95 -33.78
N GLU A 196 2.92 -16.11 -34.79
CA GLU A 196 1.67 -15.34 -34.91
C GLU A 196 0.49 -16.23 -35.28
N ILE A 197 0.70 -17.23 -36.15
CA ILE A 197 -0.31 -18.22 -36.54
C ILE A 197 -0.71 -19.07 -35.34
N GLN A 198 0.23 -19.52 -34.49
CA GLN A 198 -0.06 -20.29 -33.29
C GLN A 198 -0.81 -19.45 -32.23
N LYS A 199 -0.53 -18.15 -32.11
CA LYS A 199 -1.29 -17.23 -31.23
C LYS A 199 -2.75 -17.06 -31.68
N LYS A 200 -3.00 -16.94 -32.98
CA LYS A 200 -4.38 -16.83 -33.51
C LYS A 200 -5.19 -18.09 -33.29
N VAL A 201 -4.61 -19.27 -33.46
CA VAL A 201 -5.27 -20.57 -33.23
C VAL A 201 -5.60 -20.80 -31.75
N LEU A 202 -4.81 -20.22 -30.82
CA LEU A 202 -5.07 -20.36 -29.38
C LEU A 202 -6.19 -19.44 -28.88
N ILE A 203 -6.41 -18.31 -29.56
CA ILE A 203 -7.48 -17.33 -29.21
C ILE A 203 -8.84 -17.80 -29.76
N GLU A 204 -8.89 -18.54 -30.85
CA GLU A 204 -10.15 -19.08 -31.42
C GLU A 204 -10.68 -20.33 -30.72
N LYS A 205 -9.96 -20.90 -29.74
CA LYS A 205 -10.37 -22.10 -28.97
C LYS A 205 -10.78 -21.81 -27.54
N GLN A 206 -10.92 -20.56 -27.13
CA GLN A 206 -11.51 -20.15 -25.86
C GLN A 206 -12.87 -19.46 -26.10
#